data_710ebb4cc533df445d5a94f659eb1fb0
#
_entry.id   710ebb4cc533df445d5a94f659eb1fb0
#
_cell.length_a   1.000
_cell.length_b   1.000
_cell.length_c   1.000
_cell.angle_alpha   90.00
_cell.angle_beta   90.00
_cell.angle_gamma   90.00
#
_symmetry.space_group_name_H-M   'P 1'
#
loop_
_entity.id
_entity.type
_entity.pdbx_description
1 polymer ?
#
loop_
_entity_poly.entity_id
_entity_poly.type
_entity_poly.pdbx_seq_one_letter_code
_entity_poly.pdbx_strand_id
1 'polypeptide(L)'
;YIPTVDQLQILGETLGFEVTDLFVEETTEIREETVPVTEKPCNIAVAGTGYVGLSLAVLLAQHNHVTAVDIVKEKVDLINQRKSPIQDEYIEKYLAEKELDLSATLDGETAYRNADFVIIAAPTNYDSKKNFFDTSAVEAVIELVLKVNPDAMMIIKSTIPVGYTASIRAKYNTDHIIFSPEFLRESKALYDNLYPSRIIVSCDANSEEKAHLFARLLRQGALKQDIPTLFMG
;
A
#
# COMPACT_ATOMS: atom_id res chain seq x y z
N TYR A 1 27.13 -11.61 -0.87
CA TYR A 1 28.02 -12.20 0.14
C TYR A 1 27.37 -11.99 1.50
N ILE A 2 27.03 -13.07 2.18
CA ILE A 2 26.48 -13.04 3.55
C ILE A 2 27.63 -13.49 4.46
N PRO A 3 28.12 -12.64 5.39
CA PRO A 3 29.19 -13.02 6.30
C PRO A 3 28.74 -14.17 7.22
N THR A 4 29.66 -15.06 7.57
CA THR A 4 29.41 -16.11 8.55
C THR A 4 29.40 -15.54 9.97
N VAL A 5 28.81 -16.29 10.94
CA VAL A 5 28.76 -15.87 12.34
C VAL A 5 30.16 -15.58 12.90
N ASP A 6 31.14 -16.41 12.56
CA ASP A 6 32.53 -16.20 12.98
C ASP A 6 33.14 -14.91 12.42
N GLN A 7 32.80 -14.55 11.16
CA GLN A 7 33.25 -13.30 10.56
C GLN A 7 32.60 -12.07 11.22
N LEU A 8 31.33 -12.19 11.61
CA LEU A 8 30.64 -11.13 12.35
C LEU A 8 31.21 -10.98 13.76
N GLN A 9 31.62 -12.07 14.40
CA GLN A 9 32.23 -12.05 15.74
C GLN A 9 33.60 -11.38 15.72
N ILE A 10 34.46 -11.67 14.74
CA ILE A 10 35.73 -10.99 14.53
C ILE A 10 35.54 -9.49 14.25
N LEU A 11 34.51 -9.15 13.50
CA LEU A 11 34.16 -7.76 13.19
C LEU A 11 33.71 -7.01 14.46
N GLY A 12 32.88 -7.64 15.29
CA GLY A 12 32.41 -7.13 16.57
C GLY A 12 33.56 -6.84 17.53
N GLU A 13 34.47 -7.80 17.70
CA GLU A 13 35.68 -7.63 18.52
C GLU A 13 36.60 -6.51 18.02
N THR A 14 36.67 -6.33 16.68
CA THR A 14 37.52 -5.30 16.06
C THR A 14 36.93 -3.89 16.19
N LEU A 15 35.61 -3.79 16.12
CA LEU A 15 34.88 -2.51 16.11
C LEU A 15 34.22 -2.16 17.46
N GLY A 16 34.32 -3.05 18.46
CA GLY A 16 33.87 -2.80 19.81
C GLY A 16 32.34 -2.87 20.00
N PHE A 17 31.67 -3.78 19.28
CA PHE A 17 30.26 -4.07 19.49
C PHE A 17 30.05 -5.57 19.68
N GLU A 18 29.03 -5.96 20.44
CA GLU A 18 28.61 -7.36 20.53
C GLU A 18 27.80 -7.76 19.30
N VAL A 19 28.06 -8.95 18.74
CA VAL A 19 27.32 -9.44 17.56
C VAL A 19 25.82 -9.53 17.82
N THR A 20 25.44 -9.78 19.08
CA THR A 20 24.06 -9.75 19.56
C THR A 20 23.39 -8.40 19.39
N ASP A 21 24.14 -7.28 19.45
CA ASP A 21 23.59 -5.93 19.26
C ASP A 21 23.13 -5.68 17.84
N LEU A 22 23.67 -6.44 16.85
CA LEU A 22 23.22 -6.40 15.45
C LEU A 22 21.89 -7.12 15.23
N PHE A 23 21.46 -7.93 16.19
CA PHE A 23 20.24 -8.73 16.17
C PHE A 23 19.29 -8.36 17.30
N VAL A 24 19.54 -7.25 18.00
CA VAL A 24 18.53 -6.66 18.87
C VAL A 24 17.44 -6.14 17.96
N GLU A 25 16.44 -6.98 17.71
CA GLU A 25 15.13 -6.51 17.34
C GLU A 25 14.69 -5.58 18.47
N GLU A 26 14.60 -4.28 18.22
CA GLU A 26 13.67 -3.45 18.96
C GLU A 26 12.27 -3.95 18.62
N THR A 27 11.95 -5.15 19.09
CA THR A 27 10.60 -5.62 19.22
C THR A 27 9.98 -4.78 20.33
N THR A 28 9.47 -3.63 19.95
CA THR A 28 8.32 -3.09 20.66
C THR A 28 7.24 -4.13 20.42
N GLU A 29 7.15 -5.14 21.30
CA GLU A 29 5.96 -5.98 21.41
C GLU A 29 4.81 -5.03 21.78
N ILE A 30 4.19 -4.45 20.77
CA ILE A 30 2.87 -3.88 20.93
C ILE A 30 1.98 -5.10 21.19
N ARG A 31 1.67 -5.34 22.48
CA ARG A 31 0.62 -6.26 22.89
C ARG A 31 -0.61 -5.85 22.10
N GLU A 32 -0.96 -6.66 21.11
CA GLU A 32 -2.21 -6.51 20.38
C GLU A 32 -3.34 -6.70 21.39
N GLU A 33 -3.92 -5.59 21.81
CA GLU A 33 -5.29 -5.64 22.31
C GLU A 33 -6.13 -6.17 21.15
N THR A 34 -6.74 -7.34 21.33
CA THR A 34 -7.75 -7.89 20.45
C THR A 34 -9.01 -7.03 20.59
N VAL A 35 -8.96 -5.84 20.01
CA VAL A 35 -10.16 -5.00 19.87
C VAL A 35 -11.00 -5.64 18.77
N PRO A 36 -12.26 -6.03 19.05
CA PRO A 36 -13.14 -6.48 17.99
C PRO A 36 -13.31 -5.33 17.00
N VAL A 37 -12.81 -5.51 15.80
CA VAL A 37 -12.85 -4.49 14.73
C VAL A 37 -14.26 -4.42 14.18
N THR A 38 -15.12 -3.64 14.82
CA THR A 38 -16.31 -3.05 14.21
C THR A 38 -15.95 -1.61 13.81
N GLU A 39 -14.92 -1.45 13.02
CA GLU A 39 -14.63 -0.14 12.43
C GLU A 39 -15.72 0.17 11.40
N LYS A 40 -16.21 1.40 11.42
CA LYS A 40 -17.11 1.88 10.38
C LYS A 40 -16.40 1.75 9.03
N PRO A 41 -17.08 1.22 7.99
CA PRO A 41 -16.47 1.14 6.66
C PRO A 41 -15.87 2.47 6.22
N CYS A 42 -14.64 2.44 5.70
CA CYS A 42 -13.97 3.60 5.15
C CYS A 42 -14.33 3.80 3.68
N ASN A 43 -14.29 5.05 3.21
CA ASN A 43 -14.32 5.37 1.80
C ASN A 43 -12.90 5.35 1.25
N ILE A 44 -12.60 4.42 0.37
CA ILE A 44 -11.25 4.20 -0.17
C ILE A 44 -11.27 4.39 -1.67
N ALA A 45 -10.42 5.26 -2.18
CA ALA A 45 -10.18 5.35 -3.62
C ALA A 45 -8.84 4.68 -3.96
N VAL A 46 -8.79 3.97 -5.09
CA VAL A 46 -7.58 3.31 -5.58
C VAL A 46 -7.25 3.83 -6.97
N ALA A 47 -6.15 4.55 -7.10
CA ALA A 47 -5.67 5.11 -8.35
C ALA A 47 -4.74 4.13 -9.09
N GLY A 48 -5.22 3.61 -10.20
CA GLY A 48 -4.57 2.58 -11.02
C GLY A 48 -5.13 1.18 -10.73
N THR A 49 -5.47 0.46 -11.81
CA THR A 49 -6.06 -0.89 -11.75
C THR A 49 -5.15 -1.94 -12.40
N GLY A 50 -3.84 -1.81 -12.16
CA GLY A 50 -2.86 -2.86 -12.40
C GLY A 50 -2.92 -3.94 -11.31
N TYR A 51 -1.92 -4.82 -11.26
CA TYR A 51 -1.87 -5.92 -10.28
C TYR A 51 -1.95 -5.41 -8.83
N VAL A 52 -1.19 -4.36 -8.50
CA VAL A 52 -1.16 -3.77 -7.15
C VAL A 52 -2.50 -3.14 -6.81
N GLY A 53 -2.98 -2.21 -7.64
CA GLY A 53 -4.18 -1.45 -7.31
C GLY A 53 -5.45 -2.30 -7.31
N LEU A 54 -5.65 -3.16 -8.32
CA LEU A 54 -6.86 -3.95 -8.38
C LEU A 54 -6.92 -5.03 -7.29
N SER A 55 -5.78 -5.66 -6.96
CA SER A 55 -5.76 -6.63 -5.86
C SER A 55 -6.09 -5.99 -4.51
N LEU A 56 -5.59 -4.78 -4.25
CA LEU A 56 -5.93 -4.02 -3.04
C LEU A 56 -7.40 -3.54 -3.07
N ALA A 57 -7.89 -3.09 -4.23
CA ALA A 57 -9.29 -2.70 -4.35
C ALA A 57 -10.24 -3.86 -4.02
N VAL A 58 -9.97 -5.06 -4.55
CA VAL A 58 -10.73 -6.28 -4.24
C VAL A 58 -10.58 -6.70 -2.79
N LEU A 59 -9.35 -6.68 -2.23
CA LEU A 59 -9.10 -7.01 -0.83
C LEU A 59 -9.92 -6.13 0.12
N LEU A 60 -9.86 -4.82 -0.08
CA LEU A 60 -10.47 -3.83 0.81
C LEU A 60 -11.98 -3.72 0.63
N ALA A 61 -12.49 -3.98 -0.59
CA ALA A 61 -13.93 -3.93 -0.88
C ALA A 61 -14.75 -5.04 -0.20
N GLN A 62 -14.11 -6.00 0.45
CA GLN A 62 -14.79 -6.99 1.29
C GLN A 62 -15.43 -6.36 2.52
N HIS A 63 -14.93 -5.22 2.99
CA HIS A 63 -15.34 -4.60 4.25
C HIS A 63 -15.47 -3.07 4.18
N ASN A 64 -15.15 -2.44 3.04
CA ASN A 64 -15.11 -0.99 2.88
C ASN A 64 -15.75 -0.57 1.56
N HIS A 65 -16.10 0.72 1.44
CA HIS A 65 -16.57 1.34 0.19
C HIS A 65 -15.37 1.68 -0.70
N VAL A 66 -15.16 0.95 -1.79
CA VAL A 66 -13.98 1.13 -2.65
C VAL A 66 -14.38 1.61 -4.03
N THR A 67 -13.72 2.69 -4.47
CA THR A 67 -13.82 3.21 -5.83
C THR A 67 -12.46 3.10 -6.52
N ALA A 68 -12.35 2.22 -7.51
CA ALA A 68 -11.17 2.09 -8.35
C ALA A 68 -11.18 3.14 -9.46
N VAL A 69 -10.06 3.81 -9.67
CA VAL A 69 -9.90 4.85 -10.69
C VAL A 69 -8.86 4.41 -11.69
N ASP A 70 -9.19 4.41 -12.97
CA ASP A 70 -8.23 4.16 -14.05
C ASP A 70 -8.52 5.11 -15.22
N ILE A 71 -7.53 5.35 -16.05
CA ILE A 71 -7.67 6.18 -17.27
C ILE A 71 -8.16 5.38 -18.49
N VAL A 72 -8.17 4.05 -18.39
CA VAL A 72 -8.54 3.12 -19.46
C VAL A 72 -9.99 2.68 -19.28
N LYS A 73 -10.86 3.15 -20.16
CA LYS A 73 -12.31 2.91 -20.10
C LYS A 73 -12.67 1.43 -20.07
N GLU A 74 -12.00 0.62 -20.89
CA GLU A 74 -12.23 -0.82 -20.99
C GLU A 74 -12.00 -1.54 -19.66
N LYS A 75 -10.99 -1.12 -18.87
CA LYS A 75 -10.73 -1.68 -17.54
C LYS A 75 -11.84 -1.31 -16.56
N VAL A 76 -12.27 -0.04 -16.57
CA VAL A 76 -13.37 0.44 -15.74
C VAL A 76 -14.66 -0.33 -16.05
N ASP A 77 -14.99 -0.50 -17.32
CA ASP A 77 -16.18 -1.23 -17.76
C ASP A 77 -16.14 -2.71 -17.32
N LEU A 78 -14.97 -3.36 -17.42
CA LEU A 78 -14.80 -4.75 -16.99
C LEU A 78 -14.99 -4.90 -15.48
N ILE A 79 -14.36 -4.05 -14.67
CA ILE A 79 -14.49 -4.11 -13.20
C ILE A 79 -15.95 -3.93 -12.78
N ASN A 80 -16.67 -2.98 -13.38
CA ASN A 80 -18.08 -2.74 -13.09
C ASN A 80 -18.98 -3.91 -13.54
N GLN A 81 -18.54 -4.71 -14.52
CA GLN A 81 -19.19 -5.97 -14.93
C GLN A 81 -18.74 -7.18 -14.08
N ARG A 82 -17.96 -6.96 -13.01
CA ARG A 82 -17.40 -8.04 -12.18
C ARG A 82 -16.45 -8.96 -12.97
N LYS A 83 -15.71 -8.41 -13.92
CA LYS A 83 -14.70 -9.11 -14.71
C LYS A 83 -13.33 -8.49 -14.47
N SER A 84 -12.30 -9.31 -14.39
CA SER A 84 -10.93 -8.83 -14.23
C SER A 84 -10.35 -8.31 -15.55
N PRO A 85 -9.77 -7.09 -15.58
CA PRO A 85 -9.03 -6.61 -16.73
C PRO A 85 -7.59 -7.15 -16.81
N ILE A 86 -7.17 -7.95 -15.83
CA ILE A 86 -5.82 -8.52 -15.72
C ILE A 86 -5.91 -10.01 -15.41
N GLN A 87 -4.85 -10.74 -15.71
CA GLN A 87 -4.78 -12.19 -15.46
C GLN A 87 -4.36 -12.45 -14.01
N ASP A 88 -5.35 -12.71 -13.14
CA ASP A 88 -5.15 -13.13 -11.76
C ASP A 88 -6.36 -13.96 -11.33
N GLU A 89 -6.15 -15.27 -11.16
CA GLU A 89 -7.21 -16.25 -10.86
C GLU A 89 -8.02 -15.88 -9.60
N TYR A 90 -7.35 -15.35 -8.58
CA TYR A 90 -8.02 -14.96 -7.34
C TYR A 90 -8.84 -13.67 -7.51
N ILE A 91 -8.36 -12.70 -8.29
CA ILE A 91 -9.15 -11.50 -8.63
C ILE A 91 -10.38 -11.89 -9.43
N GLU A 92 -10.23 -12.72 -10.47
CA GLU A 92 -11.34 -13.21 -11.28
C GLU A 92 -12.40 -13.91 -10.42
N LYS A 93 -11.95 -14.81 -9.55
CA LYS A 93 -12.82 -15.54 -8.63
C LYS A 93 -13.54 -14.60 -7.64
N TYR A 94 -12.83 -13.67 -7.01
CA TYR A 94 -13.42 -12.77 -6.03
C TYR A 94 -14.42 -11.80 -6.66
N LEU A 95 -14.11 -11.26 -7.85
CA LEU A 95 -15.05 -10.42 -8.59
C LEU A 95 -16.34 -11.17 -8.97
N ALA A 96 -16.24 -12.46 -9.32
CA ALA A 96 -17.38 -13.27 -9.72
C ALA A 96 -18.23 -13.81 -8.55
N GLU A 97 -17.58 -14.14 -7.42
CA GLU A 97 -18.23 -14.93 -6.36
C GLU A 97 -18.46 -14.15 -5.05
N LYS A 98 -17.72 -13.06 -4.80
CA LYS A 98 -17.81 -12.32 -3.54
C LYS A 98 -18.69 -11.08 -3.65
N GLU A 99 -19.41 -10.80 -2.58
CA GLU A 99 -20.05 -9.51 -2.40
C GLU A 99 -18.97 -8.47 -2.07
N LEU A 100 -18.68 -7.62 -3.05
CA LEU A 100 -17.67 -6.56 -2.93
C LEU A 100 -18.35 -5.21 -3.11
N ASP A 101 -18.15 -4.31 -2.16
CA ASP A 101 -18.55 -2.91 -2.33
C ASP A 101 -17.47 -2.19 -3.14
N LEU A 102 -17.42 -2.53 -4.42
CA LEU A 102 -16.45 -2.07 -5.39
C LEU A 102 -17.15 -1.45 -6.59
N SER A 103 -16.76 -0.24 -6.92
CA SER A 103 -17.09 0.43 -8.19
C SER A 103 -15.81 0.89 -8.90
N ALA A 104 -15.89 1.17 -10.19
CA ALA A 104 -14.77 1.73 -10.94
C ALA A 104 -15.23 2.93 -11.77
N THR A 105 -14.34 3.91 -11.94
CA THR A 105 -14.63 5.15 -12.66
C THR A 105 -13.40 5.71 -13.37
N LEU A 106 -13.66 6.55 -14.40
CA LEU A 106 -12.66 7.41 -15.03
C LEU A 106 -12.51 8.75 -14.30
N ASP A 107 -13.50 9.10 -13.45
CA ASP A 107 -13.57 10.38 -12.76
C ASP A 107 -12.89 10.31 -11.39
N GLY A 108 -11.57 10.57 -11.40
CA GLY A 108 -10.77 10.63 -10.16
C GLY A 108 -11.19 11.78 -9.24
N GLU A 109 -11.64 12.91 -9.80
CA GLU A 109 -12.04 14.06 -8.99
C GLU A 109 -13.22 13.73 -8.07
N THR A 110 -14.23 13.06 -8.60
CA THR A 110 -15.39 12.61 -7.82
C THR A 110 -15.00 11.50 -6.85
N ALA A 111 -14.17 10.55 -7.26
CA ALA A 111 -13.74 9.42 -6.42
C ALA A 111 -12.93 9.85 -5.19
N TYR A 112 -12.05 10.85 -5.35
CA TYR A 112 -11.17 11.29 -4.25
C TYR A 112 -11.87 12.25 -3.28
N ARG A 113 -12.92 12.95 -3.68
CA ARG A 113 -13.58 14.03 -2.93
C ARG A 113 -14.00 13.65 -1.52
N ASN A 114 -14.45 12.43 -1.31
CA ASN A 114 -14.95 11.95 -0.02
C ASN A 114 -14.16 10.73 0.50
N ALA A 115 -12.98 10.49 -0.05
CA ALA A 115 -12.15 9.36 0.37
C ALA A 115 -11.45 9.65 1.69
N ASP A 116 -11.48 8.69 2.62
CA ASP A 116 -10.65 8.69 3.82
C ASP A 116 -9.20 8.34 3.48
N PHE A 117 -9.05 7.42 2.50
CA PHE A 117 -7.77 6.98 1.96
C PHE A 117 -7.76 7.02 0.43
N VAL A 118 -6.64 7.47 -0.14
CA VAL A 118 -6.37 7.35 -1.57
C VAL A 118 -5.11 6.51 -1.76
N ILE A 119 -5.28 5.29 -2.27
CA ILE A 119 -4.18 4.36 -2.55
C ILE A 119 -3.66 4.66 -3.95
N ILE A 120 -2.39 5.02 -4.05
CA ILE A 120 -1.74 5.39 -5.31
C ILE A 120 -0.93 4.20 -5.82
N ALA A 121 -1.47 3.50 -6.81
CA ALA A 121 -0.86 2.38 -7.52
C ALA A 121 -0.68 2.71 -9.02
N ALA A 122 -0.41 3.98 -9.30
CA ALA A 122 -0.13 4.48 -10.65
C ALA A 122 1.21 3.93 -11.16
N PRO A 123 1.36 3.70 -12.47
CA PRO A 123 2.59 3.18 -13.02
C PRO A 123 3.75 4.16 -12.82
N THR A 124 4.93 3.61 -12.51
CA THR A 124 6.20 4.33 -12.47
C THR A 124 7.17 3.63 -13.40
N ASN A 125 7.86 4.39 -14.25
CA ASN A 125 8.81 3.86 -15.20
C ASN A 125 10.24 4.25 -14.80
N TYR A 126 11.16 3.28 -14.84
CA TYR A 126 12.57 3.56 -14.64
C TYR A 126 13.32 3.61 -15.98
N ASP A 127 13.85 4.76 -16.32
CA ASP A 127 14.76 4.94 -17.48
C ASP A 127 16.20 4.68 -17.04
N SER A 128 16.70 3.48 -17.33
CA SER A 128 18.06 3.06 -16.97
C SER A 128 19.17 3.86 -17.68
N LYS A 129 18.85 4.52 -18.80
CA LYS A 129 19.82 5.36 -19.52
C LYS A 129 20.00 6.72 -18.87
N LYS A 130 18.93 7.23 -18.25
CA LYS A 130 18.92 8.53 -17.58
C LYS A 130 19.04 8.40 -16.06
N ASN A 131 19.06 7.19 -15.50
CA ASN A 131 18.94 6.92 -14.06
C ASN A 131 17.79 7.72 -13.43
N PHE A 132 16.63 7.70 -14.09
CA PHE A 132 15.51 8.53 -13.74
C PHE A 132 14.24 7.69 -13.53
N PHE A 133 13.57 7.92 -12.41
CA PHE A 133 12.24 7.40 -12.15
C PHE A 133 11.20 8.43 -12.61
N ASP A 134 10.36 8.06 -13.55
CA ASP A 134 9.20 8.86 -13.92
C ASP A 134 8.08 8.62 -12.91
N THR A 135 7.91 9.57 -12.02
CA THR A 135 6.84 9.60 -10.98
C THR A 135 5.69 10.51 -11.35
N SER A 136 5.64 10.99 -12.58
CA SER A 136 4.64 11.99 -13.03
C SER A 136 3.19 11.54 -12.81
N ALA A 137 2.90 10.25 -13.04
CA ALA A 137 1.56 9.71 -12.79
C ALA A 137 1.20 9.68 -11.30
N VAL A 138 2.15 9.41 -10.42
CA VAL A 138 1.97 9.48 -8.96
C VAL A 138 1.71 10.92 -8.54
N GLU A 139 2.50 11.87 -9.03
CA GLU A 139 2.35 13.29 -8.72
C GLU A 139 1.02 13.85 -9.23
N ALA A 140 0.58 13.46 -10.43
CA ALA A 140 -0.73 13.88 -10.96
C ALA A 140 -1.90 13.44 -10.06
N VAL A 141 -1.83 12.24 -9.48
CA VAL A 141 -2.83 11.78 -8.51
C VAL A 141 -2.75 12.61 -7.22
N ILE A 142 -1.56 12.84 -6.68
CA ILE A 142 -1.36 13.65 -5.47
C ILE A 142 -1.94 15.07 -5.67
N GLU A 143 -1.62 15.72 -6.79
CA GLU A 143 -2.12 17.07 -7.11
C GLU A 143 -3.64 17.10 -7.17
N LEU A 144 -4.26 16.11 -7.80
CA LEU A 144 -5.70 16.01 -7.89
C LEU A 144 -6.34 15.80 -6.52
N VAL A 145 -5.77 14.90 -5.70
CA VAL A 145 -6.26 14.67 -4.32
C VAL A 145 -6.18 15.95 -3.51
N LEU A 146 -5.03 16.62 -3.48
CA LEU A 146 -4.84 17.87 -2.74
C LEU A 146 -5.81 18.98 -3.17
N LYS A 147 -6.16 19.02 -4.47
CA LYS A 147 -7.14 19.97 -5.01
C LYS A 147 -8.54 19.74 -4.48
N VAL A 148 -8.98 18.47 -4.35
CA VAL A 148 -10.39 18.13 -4.08
C VAL A 148 -10.66 17.65 -2.66
N ASN A 149 -9.64 17.11 -1.98
CA ASN A 149 -9.73 16.57 -0.63
C ASN A 149 -8.33 16.53 0.04
N PRO A 150 -7.81 17.67 0.52
CA PRO A 150 -6.48 17.74 1.12
C PRO A 150 -6.36 16.94 2.43
N ASP A 151 -7.46 16.54 3.05
CA ASP A 151 -7.49 15.80 4.31
C ASP A 151 -7.41 14.27 4.10
N ALA A 152 -7.55 13.80 2.86
CA ALA A 152 -7.41 12.38 2.57
C ALA A 152 -5.98 11.88 2.83
N MET A 153 -5.83 10.73 3.49
CA MET A 153 -4.53 10.09 3.61
C MET A 153 -4.15 9.38 2.33
N MET A 154 -3.09 9.81 1.68
CA MET A 154 -2.55 9.21 0.46
C MET A 154 -1.54 8.12 0.80
N ILE A 155 -1.75 6.92 0.26
CA ILE A 155 -0.90 5.75 0.46
C ILE A 155 -0.18 5.43 -0.85
N ILE A 156 1.10 5.72 -0.96
CA ILE A 156 1.89 5.38 -2.15
C ILE A 156 2.22 3.88 -2.09
N LYS A 157 1.76 3.14 -3.09
CA LYS A 157 2.06 1.72 -3.32
C LYS A 157 2.96 1.52 -4.55
N SER A 158 3.05 2.53 -5.40
CA SER A 158 3.94 2.52 -6.57
C SER A 158 5.40 2.46 -6.15
N THR A 159 6.24 1.85 -6.98
CA THR A 159 7.70 1.84 -6.77
C THR A 159 8.25 3.25 -6.92
N ILE A 160 8.91 3.75 -5.90
CA ILE A 160 9.44 5.12 -5.82
C ILE A 160 10.91 5.13 -5.37
N PRO A 161 11.69 6.15 -5.70
CA PRO A 161 13.06 6.30 -5.22
C PRO A 161 13.15 6.47 -3.71
N VAL A 162 14.29 6.11 -3.13
CA VAL A 162 14.59 6.39 -1.73
C VAL A 162 14.51 7.90 -1.46
N GLY A 163 13.85 8.28 -0.37
CA GLY A 163 13.66 9.69 0.02
C GLY A 163 12.52 10.40 -0.73
N TYR A 164 11.86 9.75 -1.69
CA TYR A 164 10.78 10.37 -2.47
C TYR A 164 9.63 10.85 -1.58
N THR A 165 9.16 10.03 -0.62
CA THR A 165 8.06 10.41 0.27
C THR A 165 8.36 11.70 1.04
N ALA A 166 9.56 11.84 1.59
CA ALA A 166 9.97 13.06 2.28
C ALA A 166 10.01 14.28 1.32
N SER A 167 10.56 14.09 0.12
CA SER A 167 10.65 15.17 -0.87
C SER A 167 9.28 15.64 -1.38
N ILE A 168 8.35 14.71 -1.61
CA ILE A 168 7.02 15.04 -2.12
C ILE A 168 6.15 15.70 -1.03
N ARG A 169 6.28 15.26 0.23
CA ARG A 169 5.64 15.92 1.38
C ARG A 169 6.13 17.36 1.53
N ALA A 170 7.43 17.59 1.42
CA ALA A 170 7.99 18.93 1.46
C ALA A 170 7.53 19.79 0.27
N LYS A 171 7.50 19.21 -0.96
CA LYS A 171 7.05 19.91 -2.18
C LYS A 171 5.63 20.44 -2.05
N TYR A 172 4.71 19.64 -1.51
CA TYR A 172 3.30 19.98 -1.39
C TYR A 172 2.89 20.48 0.00
N ASN A 173 3.84 20.60 0.93
CA ASN A 173 3.62 21.02 2.31
C ASN A 173 2.45 20.26 2.97
N THR A 174 2.52 18.92 2.94
CA THR A 174 1.50 18.05 3.52
C THR A 174 2.12 16.84 4.21
N ASP A 175 1.55 16.43 5.34
CA ASP A 175 1.91 15.21 6.06
C ASP A 175 0.98 14.03 5.70
N HIS A 176 -0.04 14.27 4.86
CA HIS A 176 -1.03 13.26 4.47
C HIS A 176 -0.56 12.35 3.33
N ILE A 177 0.72 12.03 3.30
CA ILE A 177 1.31 11.07 2.35
C ILE A 177 2.16 10.08 3.13
N ILE A 178 1.87 8.79 3.02
CA ILE A 178 2.69 7.72 3.57
C ILE A 178 3.02 6.69 2.49
N PHE A 179 4.07 5.91 2.73
CA PHE A 179 4.50 4.85 1.83
C PHE A 179 4.21 3.47 2.43
N SER A 180 3.73 2.57 1.61
CA SER A 180 3.58 1.16 1.98
C SER A 180 4.07 0.30 0.82
N PRO A 181 5.27 -0.27 0.92
CA PRO A 181 5.88 -1.06 -0.16
C PRO A 181 5.04 -2.29 -0.52
N GLU A 182 5.27 -2.80 -1.72
CA GLU A 182 4.58 -3.95 -2.29
C GLU A 182 5.54 -5.12 -2.49
N PHE A 183 5.09 -6.34 -2.21
CA PHE A 183 5.87 -7.57 -2.32
C PHE A 183 5.13 -8.69 -3.08
N LEU A 184 4.09 -8.34 -3.83
CA LEU A 184 3.29 -9.30 -4.58
C LEU A 184 3.96 -9.74 -5.87
N ARG A 185 3.54 -10.91 -6.35
CA ARG A 185 3.87 -11.43 -7.68
C ARG A 185 2.76 -11.08 -8.67
N GLU A 186 3.14 -10.66 -9.87
CA GLU A 186 2.18 -10.53 -10.97
C GLU A 186 1.44 -11.86 -11.17
N SER A 187 0.19 -11.81 -11.58
CA SER A 187 -0.74 -12.95 -11.72
C SER A 187 -1.10 -13.71 -10.43
N LYS A 188 -0.56 -13.33 -9.27
CA LYS A 188 -0.92 -13.85 -7.93
C LYS A 188 -1.12 -12.73 -6.91
N ALA A 189 -1.42 -11.55 -7.38
CA ALA A 189 -1.44 -10.35 -6.57
C ALA A 189 -2.46 -10.42 -5.43
N LEU A 190 -3.69 -10.86 -5.70
CA LEU A 190 -4.69 -11.01 -4.65
C LEU A 190 -4.33 -12.14 -3.68
N TYR A 191 -3.81 -13.27 -4.17
CA TYR A 191 -3.36 -14.34 -3.29
C TYR A 191 -2.28 -13.85 -2.30
N ASP A 192 -1.28 -13.09 -2.80
CA ASP A 192 -0.21 -12.56 -1.97
C ASP A 192 -0.72 -11.51 -0.96
N ASN A 193 -1.78 -10.77 -1.28
CA ASN A 193 -2.47 -9.86 -0.35
C ASN A 193 -3.39 -10.60 0.65
N LEU A 194 -3.97 -11.74 0.28
CA LEU A 194 -4.75 -12.58 1.20
C LEU A 194 -3.86 -13.33 2.19
N TYR A 195 -2.63 -13.67 1.79
CA TYR A 195 -1.63 -14.38 2.60
C TYR A 195 -0.30 -13.62 2.62
N PRO A 196 -0.27 -12.37 3.08
CA PRO A 196 0.94 -11.56 3.02
C PRO A 196 2.04 -12.13 3.93
N SER A 197 3.29 -12.03 3.49
CA SER A 197 4.45 -12.37 4.32
C SER A 197 4.57 -11.38 5.48
N ARG A 198 4.29 -10.11 5.21
CA ARG A 198 4.33 -8.98 6.15
C ARG A 198 3.55 -7.80 5.58
N ILE A 199 3.17 -6.88 6.45
CA ILE A 199 2.65 -5.55 6.11
C ILE A 199 3.68 -4.53 6.59
N ILE A 200 4.06 -3.58 5.72
CA ILE A 200 4.95 -2.48 6.07
C ILE A 200 4.25 -1.17 5.72
N VAL A 201 4.23 -0.25 6.67
CA VAL A 201 3.64 1.08 6.49
C VAL A 201 4.61 2.11 7.06
N SER A 202 4.93 3.15 6.29
CA SER A 202 5.69 4.27 6.87
C SER A 202 4.83 5.02 7.87
N CYS A 203 5.46 5.47 8.97
CA CYS A 203 4.76 6.05 10.09
C CYS A 203 5.64 7.12 10.75
N ASP A 204 5.05 8.25 11.06
CA ASP A 204 5.61 9.28 11.92
C ASP A 204 4.53 9.82 12.87
N ALA A 205 4.88 10.72 13.78
CA ALA A 205 3.96 11.24 14.78
C ALA A 205 2.68 11.88 14.19
N ASN A 206 2.74 12.42 12.96
CA ASN A 206 1.60 13.08 12.31
C ASN A 206 0.70 12.10 11.54
N SER A 207 1.24 10.95 11.17
CA SER A 207 0.55 9.92 10.37
C SER A 207 0.21 8.64 11.13
N GLU A 208 0.61 8.52 12.41
CA GLU A 208 0.55 7.30 13.21
C GLU A 208 -0.85 6.66 13.24
N GLU A 209 -1.86 7.42 13.61
CA GLU A 209 -3.25 6.92 13.68
C GLU A 209 -3.72 6.35 12.35
N LYS A 210 -3.50 7.09 11.25
CA LYS A 210 -3.90 6.68 9.90
C LYS A 210 -3.07 5.52 9.37
N ALA A 211 -1.77 5.46 9.67
CA ALA A 211 -0.90 4.35 9.30
C ALA A 211 -1.36 3.04 9.98
N HIS A 212 -1.65 3.10 11.28
CA HIS A 212 -2.19 1.96 12.03
C HIS A 212 -3.57 1.54 11.51
N LEU A 213 -4.47 2.51 11.23
CA LEU A 213 -5.77 2.20 10.64
C LEU A 213 -5.61 1.50 9.28
N PHE A 214 -4.76 2.01 8.39
CA PHE A 214 -4.51 1.40 7.10
C PHE A 214 -3.97 -0.05 7.22
N ALA A 215 -3.03 -0.29 8.13
CA ALA A 215 -2.53 -1.64 8.40
C ALA A 215 -3.65 -2.58 8.89
N ARG A 216 -4.56 -2.11 9.75
CA ARG A 216 -5.72 -2.89 10.19
C ARG A 216 -6.68 -3.21 9.04
N LEU A 217 -6.95 -2.26 8.13
CA LEU A 217 -7.78 -2.49 6.95
C LEU A 217 -7.21 -3.59 6.05
N LEU A 218 -5.88 -3.60 5.85
CA LEU A 218 -5.21 -4.68 5.09
C LEU A 218 -5.34 -6.04 5.80
N ARG A 219 -5.16 -6.08 7.12
CA ARG A 219 -5.32 -7.31 7.91
C ARG A 219 -6.75 -7.82 7.89
N GLN A 220 -7.74 -6.92 7.93
CA GLN A 220 -9.16 -7.26 7.90
C GLN A 220 -9.55 -8.00 6.60
N GLY A 221 -8.98 -7.60 5.47
CA GLY A 221 -9.23 -8.26 4.17
C GLY A 221 -8.42 -9.56 3.99
N ALA A 222 -7.35 -9.76 4.73
CA ALA A 222 -6.47 -10.92 4.60
C ALA A 222 -7.10 -12.18 5.22
N LEU A 223 -6.72 -13.36 4.70
CA LEU A 223 -7.11 -14.66 5.26
C LEU A 223 -6.08 -15.18 6.28
N LYS A 224 -4.82 -14.75 6.16
CA LYS A 224 -3.78 -15.08 7.11
C LYS A 224 -4.03 -14.34 8.43
N GLN A 225 -3.92 -15.01 9.57
CA GLN A 225 -4.19 -14.43 10.89
C GLN A 225 -2.96 -13.71 11.46
N ASP A 226 -1.83 -14.40 11.53
CA ASP A 226 -0.60 -13.86 12.11
C ASP A 226 0.25 -13.17 11.03
N ILE A 227 0.01 -11.88 10.82
CA ILE A 227 0.73 -11.09 9.81
C ILE A 227 1.68 -10.15 10.55
N PRO A 228 3.01 -10.35 10.40
CA PRO A 228 3.99 -9.37 10.89
C PRO A 228 3.69 -7.99 10.30
N THR A 229 3.50 -7.00 11.16
CA THR A 229 3.19 -5.63 10.74
C THR A 229 4.26 -4.70 11.28
N LEU A 230 4.93 -3.98 10.39
CA LEU A 230 6.06 -3.11 10.71
C LEU A 230 5.70 -1.67 10.38
N PHE A 231 5.92 -0.78 11.34
CA PHE A 231 5.81 0.66 11.17
C PHE A 231 7.22 1.27 11.15
N MET A 232 7.53 2.07 10.13
CA MET A 232 8.88 2.56 9.88
C MET A 232 8.84 4.06 9.58
N GLY A 233 9.75 4.81 10.20
CA GLY A 233 9.96 6.24 9.94
C GLY A 233 10.85 6.52 8.72
#